data_de4d6584195edc22a9ddd6c3c0717591
#
_entry.id   de4d6584195edc22a9ddd6c3c0717591
#
_cell.length_a   1.000
_cell.length_b   1.000
_cell.length_c   1.000
_cell.angle_alpha   90.00
_cell.angle_beta   90.00
_cell.angle_gamma   90.00
#
_symmetry.space_group_name_H-M   'P 1'
#
loop_
_entity.id
_entity.type
_entity.pdbx_description
1 polymer ?
#
loop_
_entity_poly.entity_id
_entity_poly.type
_entity_poly.pdbx_seq_one_letter_code
_entity_poly.pdbx_strand_id
1 'polypeptide(L)'
;MRRGALDDLAAFAAVARTRSFTRAAAELGLSPSALSHAMRGLETRLGVRLLARTTRSVAPTPAGERLLRSLGPALEEVERGLAALADWRDAPSGTLRLTTFAYAARTILEPTLPRFLLEHPAVSVEVVIDDRLADVVTAGFDAGIRFGDTVEQDMVSVRVGPDLRTVVVGTPGYFAHHPRPATPSDLEDHNCVTYRLLGGGGLLPWEFTDTDKGREIRVRASGQFIVNDGPLAAAAVRAGAGLGYMLEDEVAADLAAGTLVQVLDAWCPPFSGCHLYYPNRQVTPALRALIDALRWVSP
;
A
#
# COMPACT_ATOMS: atom_id res chain seq x y z
N MET A 1 24.61 -37.12 -4.16
CA MET A 1 24.94 -37.00 -2.72
C MET A 1 23.87 -37.71 -1.92
N ARG A 2 24.25 -38.56 -0.90
CA ARG A 2 23.27 -39.24 -0.06
C ARG A 2 22.62 -38.25 0.92
N ARG A 3 21.34 -38.47 1.26
CA ARG A 3 20.59 -37.67 2.24
C ARG A 3 21.40 -37.54 3.55
N GLY A 4 21.62 -36.35 4.09
CA GLY A 4 22.36 -36.04 5.31
C GLY A 4 23.89 -35.82 5.14
N ALA A 5 24.46 -35.95 3.94
CA ALA A 5 25.91 -35.76 3.78
C ALA A 5 26.34 -34.28 3.96
N LEU A 6 25.51 -33.34 3.59
CA LEU A 6 25.75 -31.89 3.80
C LEU A 6 25.65 -31.52 5.28
N ASP A 7 24.65 -32.07 5.99
CA ASP A 7 24.45 -31.80 7.41
C ASP A 7 25.65 -32.27 8.24
N ASP A 8 26.19 -33.47 7.90
CA ASP A 8 27.37 -34.01 8.57
C ASP A 8 28.65 -33.18 8.28
N LEU A 9 28.77 -32.62 7.07
CA LEU A 9 29.91 -31.77 6.69
C LEU A 9 29.78 -30.40 7.39
N ALA A 10 28.59 -29.81 7.45
CA ALA A 10 28.32 -28.57 8.20
C ALA A 10 28.60 -28.77 9.69
N ALA A 11 28.19 -29.91 10.24
CA ALA A 11 28.48 -30.28 11.61
C ALA A 11 29.96 -30.40 11.90
N PHE A 12 30.73 -31.00 10.98
CA PHE A 12 32.19 -31.08 11.08
C PHE A 12 32.83 -29.68 11.08
N ALA A 13 32.39 -28.78 10.17
CA ALA A 13 32.92 -27.41 10.06
C ALA A 13 32.61 -26.62 11.37
N ALA A 14 31.41 -26.74 11.94
CA ALA A 14 31.04 -26.10 13.20
C ALA A 14 31.89 -26.59 14.38
N VAL A 15 32.15 -27.93 14.52
CA VAL A 15 32.99 -28.46 15.59
C VAL A 15 34.46 -28.01 15.40
N ALA A 16 34.95 -28.00 14.18
CA ALA A 16 36.33 -27.55 13.88
C ALA A 16 36.53 -26.07 14.23
N ARG A 17 35.58 -25.22 13.88
CA ARG A 17 35.59 -23.76 14.15
C ARG A 17 35.47 -23.47 15.66
N THR A 18 34.49 -24.03 16.33
CA THR A 18 34.23 -23.77 17.76
C THR A 18 35.25 -24.49 18.67
N ARG A 19 35.94 -25.51 18.19
CA ARG A 19 36.81 -26.44 18.96
C ARG A 19 36.08 -27.01 20.20
N SER A 20 34.75 -27.20 20.10
CA SER A 20 33.91 -27.63 21.22
C SER A 20 32.65 -28.33 20.68
N PHE A 21 32.44 -29.60 21.05
CA PHE A 21 31.21 -30.30 20.72
C PHE A 21 29.94 -29.65 21.35
N THR A 22 30.08 -29.15 22.57
CA THR A 22 28.95 -28.51 23.27
C THR A 22 28.53 -27.21 22.60
N ARG A 23 29.51 -26.35 22.23
CA ARG A 23 29.20 -25.08 21.53
C ARG A 23 28.66 -25.33 20.12
N ALA A 24 29.27 -26.23 19.37
CA ALA A 24 28.81 -26.60 18.03
C ALA A 24 27.37 -27.20 18.09
N ALA A 25 27.09 -28.03 19.07
CA ALA A 25 25.77 -28.62 19.24
C ALA A 25 24.70 -27.56 19.54
N ALA A 26 25.01 -26.58 20.39
CA ALA A 26 24.12 -25.45 20.68
C ALA A 26 23.83 -24.60 19.44
N GLU A 27 24.85 -24.30 18.61
CA GLU A 27 24.71 -23.57 17.35
C GLU A 27 23.82 -24.31 16.34
N LEU A 28 23.92 -25.65 16.29
CA LEU A 28 23.21 -26.49 15.33
C LEU A 28 21.84 -26.98 15.83
N GLY A 29 21.44 -26.62 17.06
CA GLY A 29 20.18 -27.08 17.66
C GLY A 29 20.20 -28.61 17.94
N LEU A 30 21.37 -29.22 18.16
CA LEU A 30 21.56 -30.64 18.39
C LEU A 30 22.00 -30.93 19.83
N SER A 31 21.83 -32.19 20.27
CA SER A 31 22.50 -32.63 21.50
C SER A 31 23.99 -32.95 21.24
N PRO A 32 24.90 -32.74 22.22
CA PRO A 32 26.30 -33.08 22.08
C PRO A 32 26.56 -34.57 21.71
N SER A 33 25.69 -35.47 22.20
CA SER A 33 25.74 -36.90 21.91
C SER A 33 25.37 -37.21 20.45
N ALA A 34 24.29 -36.54 19.92
CA ALA A 34 23.88 -36.68 18.52
C ALA A 34 24.98 -36.16 17.57
N LEU A 35 25.54 -34.98 17.89
CA LEU A 35 26.66 -34.42 17.11
C LEU A 35 27.90 -35.32 17.12
N SER A 36 28.24 -35.89 18.30
CA SER A 36 29.36 -36.83 18.38
C SER A 36 29.12 -38.13 17.60
N HIS A 37 27.88 -38.60 17.52
CA HIS A 37 27.47 -39.73 16.71
C HIS A 37 27.58 -39.44 15.21
N ALA A 38 27.05 -38.28 14.78
CA ALA A 38 27.18 -37.83 13.37
C ALA A 38 28.64 -37.74 12.92
N MET A 39 29.52 -37.17 13.74
CA MET A 39 30.96 -37.09 13.43
C MET A 39 31.61 -38.46 13.32
N ARG A 40 31.32 -39.42 14.21
CA ARG A 40 31.80 -40.77 14.07
C ARG A 40 31.34 -41.47 12.80
N GLY A 41 30.05 -41.26 12.46
CA GLY A 41 29.47 -41.76 11.23
C GLY A 41 30.18 -41.20 9.97
N LEU A 42 30.46 -39.90 9.97
CA LEU A 42 31.20 -39.24 8.88
C LEU A 42 32.60 -39.80 8.73
N GLU A 43 33.37 -39.86 9.82
CA GLU A 43 34.75 -40.40 9.82
C GLU A 43 34.79 -41.87 9.38
N THR A 44 33.84 -42.69 9.83
CA THR A 44 33.70 -44.09 9.40
C THR A 44 33.43 -44.21 7.90
N ARG A 45 32.53 -43.39 7.37
CA ARG A 45 32.23 -43.39 5.92
C ARG A 45 33.42 -42.95 5.05
N LEU A 46 34.19 -42.00 5.55
CA LEU A 46 35.38 -41.48 4.82
C LEU A 46 36.62 -42.34 5.02
N GLY A 47 36.60 -43.26 6.00
CA GLY A 47 37.73 -44.10 6.34
C GLY A 47 38.92 -43.34 6.97
N VAL A 48 38.68 -42.09 7.41
CA VAL A 48 39.74 -41.23 7.93
C VAL A 48 39.21 -40.39 9.11
N ARG A 49 40.03 -40.19 10.13
CA ARG A 49 39.73 -39.30 11.24
C ARG A 49 39.91 -37.83 10.81
N LEU A 50 38.87 -37.05 11.02
CA LEU A 50 38.86 -35.61 10.73
C LEU A 50 39.14 -34.77 11.98
N LEU A 51 38.83 -35.29 13.17
CA LEU A 51 38.99 -34.63 14.45
C LEU A 51 39.90 -35.44 15.38
N ALA A 52 40.92 -34.78 15.91
CA ALA A 52 41.70 -35.27 17.04
C ALA A 52 40.94 -34.88 18.34
N ARG A 53 40.67 -35.85 19.19
CA ARG A 53 39.89 -35.65 20.43
C ARG A 53 40.76 -36.07 21.63
N THR A 54 40.81 -35.19 22.64
CA THR A 54 41.31 -35.50 23.96
C THR A 54 40.18 -35.29 24.97
N THR A 55 40.38 -35.65 26.20
CA THR A 55 39.40 -35.35 27.27
C THR A 55 39.20 -33.84 27.53
N ARG A 56 40.06 -32.98 27.02
CA ARG A 56 40.06 -31.53 27.26
C ARG A 56 39.95 -30.67 26.01
N SER A 57 40.17 -31.23 24.81
CA SER A 57 40.20 -30.45 23.56
C SER A 57 39.79 -31.26 22.35
N VAL A 58 39.28 -30.56 21.34
CA VAL A 58 39.05 -31.07 20.00
C VAL A 58 39.68 -30.13 18.98
N ALA A 59 40.39 -30.69 18.00
CA ALA A 59 41.02 -29.97 16.91
C ALA A 59 40.96 -30.78 15.61
N PRO A 60 40.94 -30.14 14.43
CA PRO A 60 41.08 -30.85 13.15
C PRO A 60 42.40 -31.63 13.05
N THR A 61 42.34 -32.79 12.43
CA THR A 61 43.52 -33.52 11.99
C THR A 61 44.06 -32.90 10.68
N PRO A 62 45.26 -33.28 10.18
CA PRO A 62 45.71 -32.83 8.85
C PRO A 62 44.72 -33.15 7.73
N ALA A 63 44.04 -34.29 7.80
CA ALA A 63 42.95 -34.62 6.88
C ALA A 63 41.73 -33.72 7.05
N GLY A 64 41.37 -33.40 8.29
CA GLY A 64 40.31 -32.43 8.61
C GLY A 64 40.62 -31.03 8.11
N GLU A 65 41.84 -30.54 8.31
CA GLU A 65 42.31 -29.25 7.79
C GLU A 65 42.26 -29.18 6.26
N ARG A 66 42.68 -30.28 5.60
CA ARG A 66 42.59 -30.37 4.13
C ARG A 66 41.13 -30.28 3.66
N LEU A 67 40.22 -30.96 4.31
CA LEU A 67 38.79 -30.90 3.99
C LEU A 67 38.22 -29.49 4.24
N LEU A 68 38.57 -28.85 5.36
CA LEU A 68 38.09 -27.49 5.70
C LEU A 68 38.50 -26.44 4.68
N ARG A 69 39.69 -26.55 4.07
CA ARG A 69 40.12 -25.61 3.02
C ARG A 69 39.21 -25.57 1.80
N SER A 70 38.54 -26.66 1.48
CA SER A 70 37.58 -26.73 0.37
C SER A 70 36.12 -26.57 0.87
N LEU A 71 35.83 -27.08 2.05
CA LEU A 71 34.48 -27.07 2.62
C LEU A 71 34.04 -25.68 3.12
N GLY A 72 34.93 -24.92 3.78
CA GLY A 72 34.64 -23.60 4.27
C GLY A 72 34.10 -22.66 3.20
N PRO A 73 34.88 -22.40 2.12
CA PRO A 73 34.44 -21.58 1.01
C PRO A 73 33.14 -22.06 0.35
N ALA A 74 32.95 -23.41 0.25
CA ALA A 74 31.74 -23.97 -0.34
C ALA A 74 30.49 -23.73 0.51
N LEU A 75 30.60 -23.85 1.83
CA LEU A 75 29.48 -23.51 2.76
C LEU A 75 29.15 -22.01 2.75
N GLU A 76 30.18 -21.16 2.76
CA GLU A 76 29.99 -19.71 2.64
C GLU A 76 29.31 -19.30 1.33
N GLU A 77 29.65 -20.01 0.22
CA GLU A 77 28.97 -19.76 -1.08
C GLU A 77 27.50 -20.17 -1.02
N VAL A 78 27.17 -21.30 -0.39
CA VAL A 78 25.79 -21.72 -0.18
C VAL A 78 25.04 -20.74 0.70
N GLU A 79 25.64 -20.29 1.81
CA GLU A 79 25.02 -19.27 2.69
C GLU A 79 24.80 -17.94 1.96
N ARG A 80 25.77 -17.48 1.17
CA ARG A 80 25.59 -16.29 0.32
C ARG A 80 24.48 -16.45 -0.71
N GLY A 81 24.38 -17.63 -1.34
CA GLY A 81 23.29 -17.93 -2.27
C GLY A 81 21.92 -17.93 -1.60
N LEU A 82 21.82 -18.45 -0.38
CA LEU A 82 20.58 -18.44 0.41
C LEU A 82 20.23 -17.02 0.87
N ALA A 83 21.20 -16.22 1.28
CA ALA A 83 21.01 -14.81 1.64
C ALA A 83 20.53 -13.99 0.43
N ALA A 84 21.13 -14.19 -0.75
CA ALA A 84 20.70 -13.53 -1.98
C ALA A 84 19.25 -13.89 -2.37
N LEU A 85 18.80 -15.13 -2.09
CA LEU A 85 17.40 -15.52 -2.28
C LEU A 85 16.45 -14.85 -1.28
N ALA A 86 16.89 -14.59 -0.06
CA ALA A 86 16.13 -13.83 0.93
C ALA A 86 15.94 -12.38 0.47
N ASP A 87 17.01 -11.72 0.00
CA ASP A 87 16.96 -10.37 -0.58
C ASP A 87 16.04 -10.33 -1.80
N TRP A 88 16.08 -11.37 -2.63
CA TRP A 88 15.21 -11.47 -3.81
C TRP A 88 13.73 -11.67 -3.45
N ARG A 89 13.47 -12.37 -2.33
CA ARG A 89 12.11 -12.56 -1.81
C ARG A 89 11.51 -11.29 -1.23
N ASP A 90 12.35 -10.37 -0.75
CA ASP A 90 11.96 -9.09 -0.17
C ASP A 90 11.99 -7.93 -1.18
N ALA A 91 12.55 -8.15 -2.38
CA ALA A 91 12.55 -7.16 -3.44
C ALA A 91 11.13 -6.97 -4.03
N PRO A 92 10.67 -5.70 -4.17
CA PRO A 92 9.39 -5.40 -4.81
C PRO A 92 9.33 -5.96 -6.24
N SER A 93 8.40 -6.89 -6.50
CA SER A 93 8.21 -7.51 -7.82
C SER A 93 6.80 -8.05 -7.99
N GLY A 94 6.39 -8.31 -9.24
CA GLY A 94 5.08 -8.84 -9.59
C GLY A 94 4.08 -7.77 -10.01
N THR A 95 2.80 -8.14 -10.12
CA THR A 95 1.73 -7.25 -10.55
C THR A 95 0.89 -6.79 -9.37
N LEU A 96 0.68 -5.49 -9.24
CA LEU A 96 -0.26 -4.87 -8.31
C LEU A 96 -1.50 -4.44 -9.08
N ARG A 97 -2.67 -4.88 -8.63
CA ARG A 97 -3.97 -4.48 -9.17
C ARG A 97 -4.67 -3.52 -8.21
N LEU A 98 -4.89 -2.31 -8.66
CA LEU A 98 -5.46 -1.22 -7.87
C LEU A 98 -6.83 -0.81 -8.40
N THR A 99 -7.75 -0.46 -7.52
CA THR A 99 -8.98 0.24 -7.88
C THR A 99 -8.97 1.65 -7.30
N THR A 100 -9.47 2.61 -8.05
CA THR A 100 -9.54 4.00 -7.61
C THR A 100 -10.66 4.75 -8.33
N PHE A 101 -10.95 5.97 -7.92
CA PHE A 101 -11.85 6.87 -8.63
C PHE A 101 -11.07 7.97 -9.36
N ALA A 102 -11.73 8.65 -10.28
CA ALA A 102 -11.07 9.55 -11.22
C ALA A 102 -10.26 10.68 -10.54
N TYR A 103 -10.78 11.25 -9.47
CA TYR A 103 -10.05 12.29 -8.72
C TYR A 103 -8.76 11.76 -8.11
N ALA A 104 -8.80 10.65 -7.36
CA ALA A 104 -7.61 10.10 -6.73
C ALA A 104 -6.59 9.55 -7.74
N ALA A 105 -7.05 9.07 -8.91
CA ALA A 105 -6.14 8.69 -10.00
C ALA A 105 -5.29 9.89 -10.44
N ARG A 106 -5.90 11.07 -10.59
CA ARG A 106 -5.19 12.29 -11.04
C ARG A 106 -4.36 12.94 -9.94
N THR A 107 -4.88 13.00 -8.71
CA THR A 107 -4.23 13.78 -7.63
C THR A 107 -3.23 12.97 -6.81
N ILE A 108 -3.36 11.65 -6.76
CA ILE A 108 -2.54 10.76 -5.94
C ILE A 108 -1.65 9.86 -6.80
N LEU A 109 -2.24 9.15 -7.79
CA LEU A 109 -1.48 8.17 -8.56
C LEU A 109 -0.65 8.80 -9.69
N GLU A 110 -1.20 9.73 -10.44
CA GLU A 110 -0.51 10.38 -11.57
C GLU A 110 0.82 11.04 -11.17
N PRO A 111 0.93 11.80 -10.07
CA PRO A 111 2.21 12.39 -9.66
C PRO A 111 3.20 11.38 -9.08
N THR A 112 2.76 10.20 -8.61
CA THR A 112 3.59 9.25 -7.88
C THR A 112 4.02 8.04 -8.71
N LEU A 113 3.09 7.44 -9.48
CA LEU A 113 3.34 6.19 -10.19
C LEU A 113 4.50 6.23 -11.19
N PRO A 114 4.71 7.29 -11.98
CA PRO A 114 5.82 7.31 -12.94
C PRO A 114 7.17 7.13 -12.27
N ARG A 115 7.40 7.80 -11.15
CA ARG A 115 8.62 7.67 -10.37
C ARG A 115 8.73 6.29 -9.72
N PHE A 116 7.66 5.81 -9.09
CA PHE A 116 7.60 4.50 -8.46
C PHE A 116 7.97 3.37 -9.44
N LEU A 117 7.45 3.39 -10.68
CA LEU A 117 7.75 2.38 -11.69
C LEU A 117 9.21 2.43 -12.17
N LEU A 118 9.82 3.61 -12.22
CA LEU A 118 11.25 3.73 -12.53
C LEU A 118 12.14 3.18 -11.41
N GLU A 119 11.75 3.36 -10.16
CA GLU A 119 12.46 2.85 -8.98
C GLU A 119 12.26 1.34 -8.78
N HIS A 120 11.17 0.78 -9.29
CA HIS A 120 10.80 -0.63 -9.13
C HIS A 120 10.50 -1.33 -10.48
N PRO A 121 11.51 -1.54 -11.34
CA PRO A 121 11.31 -2.05 -12.71
C PRO A 121 10.77 -3.48 -12.79
N ALA A 122 10.81 -4.25 -11.69
CA ALA A 122 10.23 -5.59 -11.59
C ALA A 122 8.75 -5.58 -11.14
N VAL A 123 8.16 -4.40 -10.88
CA VAL A 123 6.76 -4.23 -10.50
C VAL A 123 5.95 -3.77 -11.71
N SER A 124 4.83 -4.42 -11.95
CA SER A 124 3.78 -3.96 -12.88
C SER A 124 2.60 -3.46 -12.07
N VAL A 125 1.96 -2.37 -12.51
CA VAL A 125 0.77 -1.82 -11.85
C VAL A 125 -0.38 -1.73 -12.85
N GLU A 126 -1.49 -2.39 -12.53
CA GLU A 126 -2.76 -2.27 -13.23
C GLU A 126 -3.70 -1.39 -12.40
N VAL A 127 -4.20 -0.30 -12.97
CA VAL A 127 -5.13 0.62 -12.30
C VAL A 127 -6.49 0.57 -13.00
N VAL A 128 -7.53 0.25 -12.24
CA VAL A 128 -8.91 0.32 -12.69
C VAL A 128 -9.57 1.56 -12.08
N ILE A 129 -9.94 2.52 -12.93
CA ILE A 129 -10.64 3.73 -12.49
C ILE A 129 -12.14 3.46 -12.58
N ASP A 130 -12.78 3.35 -11.41
CA ASP A 130 -14.19 3.06 -11.28
C ASP A 130 -14.74 3.68 -9.99
N ASP A 131 -15.77 4.52 -10.11
CA ASP A 131 -16.41 5.20 -8.96
C ASP A 131 -17.29 4.25 -8.11
N ARG A 132 -17.50 3.02 -8.57
CA ARG A 132 -18.23 2.01 -7.78
C ARG A 132 -17.39 1.61 -6.56
N LEU A 133 -18.05 1.47 -5.42
CA LEU A 133 -17.46 0.81 -4.26
C LEU A 133 -17.33 -0.69 -4.61
N ALA A 134 -16.18 -1.08 -5.13
CA ALA A 134 -15.87 -2.48 -5.39
C ALA A 134 -15.32 -3.11 -4.11
N ASP A 135 -15.85 -4.28 -3.75
CA ASP A 135 -15.18 -5.15 -2.78
C ASP A 135 -13.82 -5.56 -3.37
N VAL A 136 -12.76 -5.01 -2.81
CA VAL A 136 -11.37 -5.21 -3.26
C VAL A 136 -11.02 -6.70 -3.29
N VAL A 137 -11.50 -7.47 -2.31
CA VAL A 137 -11.19 -8.90 -2.18
C VAL A 137 -11.89 -9.72 -3.25
N THR A 138 -13.20 -9.53 -3.39
CA THR A 138 -14.01 -10.29 -4.35
C THR A 138 -13.66 -9.95 -5.80
N ALA A 139 -13.28 -8.70 -6.06
CA ALA A 139 -12.86 -8.26 -7.39
C ALA A 139 -11.38 -8.55 -7.71
N GLY A 140 -10.61 -9.10 -6.75
CA GLY A 140 -9.22 -9.50 -6.95
C GLY A 140 -8.26 -8.34 -7.10
N PHE A 141 -8.53 -7.22 -6.42
CA PHE A 141 -7.59 -6.10 -6.28
C PHE A 141 -6.69 -6.29 -5.04
N ASP A 142 -5.47 -5.80 -5.10
CA ASP A 142 -4.53 -5.80 -3.97
C ASP A 142 -4.81 -4.64 -3.02
N ALA A 143 -5.24 -3.49 -3.56
CA ALA A 143 -5.62 -2.31 -2.78
C ALA A 143 -6.60 -1.42 -3.56
N GLY A 144 -7.27 -0.53 -2.82
CA GLY A 144 -8.10 0.53 -3.38
C GLY A 144 -7.74 1.90 -2.82
N ILE A 145 -8.11 2.97 -3.52
CA ILE A 145 -8.03 4.34 -2.99
C ILE A 145 -9.43 4.94 -3.02
N ARG A 146 -9.90 5.43 -1.86
CA ARG A 146 -11.20 6.10 -1.68
C ARG A 146 -11.07 7.21 -0.63
N PHE A 147 -12.14 7.98 -0.45
CA PHE A 147 -12.23 8.88 0.70
C PHE A 147 -12.28 8.07 2.00
N GLY A 148 -11.64 8.60 3.05
CA GLY A 148 -11.40 7.85 4.29
C GLY A 148 -12.66 7.41 5.02
N ASP A 149 -13.76 8.14 4.89
CA ASP A 149 -15.06 7.84 5.47
C ASP A 149 -15.82 6.70 4.78
N THR A 150 -15.38 6.31 3.56
CA THR A 150 -15.99 5.22 2.78
C THR A 150 -15.28 3.88 2.94
N VAL A 151 -14.17 3.81 3.70
CA VAL A 151 -13.38 2.59 3.90
C VAL A 151 -14.04 1.68 4.93
N GLU A 152 -14.21 0.40 4.61
CA GLU A 152 -14.80 -0.60 5.50
C GLU A 152 -13.91 -0.86 6.74
N GLN A 153 -14.54 -1.18 7.88
CA GLN A 153 -13.86 -1.29 9.18
C GLN A 153 -12.89 -2.48 9.30
N ASP A 154 -13.02 -3.49 8.45
CA ASP A 154 -12.17 -4.69 8.43
C ASP A 154 -10.94 -4.55 7.51
N MET A 155 -10.79 -3.41 6.85
CA MET A 155 -9.66 -3.08 5.99
C MET A 155 -8.58 -2.29 6.75
N VAL A 156 -7.32 -2.49 6.35
CA VAL A 156 -6.24 -1.60 6.75
C VAL A 156 -6.30 -0.34 5.90
N SER A 157 -6.32 0.82 6.55
CA SER A 157 -6.42 2.13 5.90
C SER A 157 -5.16 2.94 6.14
N VAL A 158 -4.59 3.51 5.08
CA VAL A 158 -3.42 4.38 5.12
C VAL A 158 -3.75 5.68 4.42
N ARG A 159 -3.57 6.80 5.10
CA ARG A 159 -3.80 8.13 4.52
C ARG A 159 -2.78 8.42 3.41
N VAL A 160 -3.28 8.84 2.25
CA VAL A 160 -2.46 9.13 1.05
C VAL A 160 -2.68 10.53 0.48
N GLY A 161 -3.48 11.36 1.14
CA GLY A 161 -3.74 12.75 0.73
C GLY A 161 -4.07 13.68 1.89
N PRO A 162 -4.11 15.00 1.66
CA PRO A 162 -4.53 16.00 2.65
C PRO A 162 -6.02 15.85 3.01
N ASP A 163 -6.46 16.61 4.03
CA ASP A 163 -7.89 16.85 4.21
C ASP A 163 -8.44 17.58 3.00
N LEU A 164 -9.65 17.25 2.62
CA LEU A 164 -10.35 17.83 1.50
C LEU A 164 -11.59 18.59 2.00
N ARG A 165 -12.10 19.46 1.15
CA ARG A 165 -13.35 20.17 1.41
C ARG A 165 -14.19 20.20 0.15
N THR A 166 -15.48 19.99 0.28
CA THR A 166 -16.42 20.28 -0.79
C THR A 166 -16.86 21.74 -0.71
N VAL A 167 -17.20 22.30 -1.85
CA VAL A 167 -17.72 23.66 -1.97
C VAL A 167 -18.93 23.69 -2.89
N VAL A 168 -19.89 24.56 -2.59
CA VAL A 168 -21.00 24.88 -3.51
C VAL A 168 -20.64 26.13 -4.26
N VAL A 169 -20.57 26.05 -5.58
CA VAL A 169 -20.12 27.14 -6.44
C VAL A 169 -21.08 27.43 -7.58
N GLY A 170 -21.10 28.69 -8.01
CA GLY A 170 -21.79 29.14 -9.21
C GLY A 170 -21.13 30.38 -9.79
N THR A 171 -21.46 30.74 -11.03
CA THR A 171 -20.92 31.98 -11.64
C THR A 171 -21.54 33.23 -11.08
N PRO A 172 -20.83 34.37 -11.08
CA PRO A 172 -21.46 35.69 -10.77
C PRO A 172 -22.70 36.00 -11.64
N GLY A 173 -22.62 35.57 -12.95
CA GLY A 173 -23.75 35.73 -13.86
C GLY A 173 -24.98 34.92 -13.48
N TYR A 174 -24.81 33.71 -12.95
CA TYR A 174 -25.92 32.92 -12.40
C TYR A 174 -26.59 33.65 -11.22
N PHE A 175 -25.79 34.15 -10.29
CA PHE A 175 -26.26 34.85 -9.10
C PHE A 175 -26.85 36.26 -9.38
N ALA A 176 -26.60 36.82 -10.56
CA ALA A 176 -27.27 38.05 -10.97
C ALA A 176 -28.78 37.85 -11.22
N HIS A 177 -29.19 36.60 -11.47
CA HIS A 177 -30.59 36.24 -11.76
C HIS A 177 -31.22 35.34 -10.72
N HIS A 178 -30.42 34.79 -9.78
CA HIS A 178 -30.86 33.88 -8.72
C HIS A 178 -30.30 34.37 -7.38
N PRO A 179 -31.09 34.48 -6.31
CA PRO A 179 -30.57 34.83 -4.99
C PRO A 179 -29.56 33.77 -4.53
N ARG A 180 -28.56 34.20 -3.75
CA ARG A 180 -27.59 33.25 -3.21
C ARG A 180 -28.23 32.39 -2.11
N PRO A 181 -28.13 31.06 -2.13
CA PRO A 181 -28.64 30.21 -1.07
C PRO A 181 -27.89 30.52 0.25
N ALA A 182 -28.66 30.71 1.33
CA ALA A 182 -28.16 30.93 2.69
C ALA A 182 -28.12 29.64 3.50
N THR A 183 -28.98 28.68 3.17
CA THR A 183 -29.07 27.38 3.81
C THR A 183 -29.08 26.26 2.75
N PRO A 184 -28.73 25.02 3.11
CA PRO A 184 -28.80 23.88 2.18
C PRO A 184 -30.24 23.65 1.61
N SER A 185 -31.29 24.01 2.32
CA SER A 185 -32.66 23.87 1.84
C SER A 185 -32.96 24.77 0.64
N ASP A 186 -32.32 25.93 0.55
CA ASP A 186 -32.55 26.87 -0.55
C ASP A 186 -32.08 26.33 -1.92
N LEU A 187 -31.31 25.24 -1.92
CA LEU A 187 -30.89 24.54 -3.14
C LEU A 187 -32.07 23.96 -3.94
N GLU A 188 -33.22 23.76 -3.33
CA GLU A 188 -34.46 23.31 -4.01
C GLU A 188 -34.93 24.33 -5.08
N ASP A 189 -34.59 25.60 -4.91
CA ASP A 189 -34.95 26.68 -5.83
C ASP A 189 -33.88 26.93 -6.92
N HIS A 190 -32.83 26.12 -6.94
CA HIS A 190 -31.72 26.29 -7.87
C HIS A 190 -31.61 25.15 -8.87
N ASN A 191 -31.13 25.49 -10.09
CA ASN A 191 -30.66 24.48 -11.06
C ASN A 191 -29.28 23.98 -10.63
N CYS A 192 -29.16 22.69 -10.28
CA CYS A 192 -27.94 22.09 -9.79
C CYS A 192 -27.36 21.10 -10.81
N VAL A 193 -26.06 21.17 -11.06
CA VAL A 193 -25.32 20.14 -11.80
C VAL A 193 -25.07 18.99 -10.84
N THR A 194 -25.69 17.85 -11.10
CA THR A 194 -25.69 16.72 -10.18
C THR A 194 -24.81 15.57 -10.67
N TYR A 195 -24.25 14.81 -9.75
CA TYR A 195 -23.38 13.69 -10.05
C TYR A 195 -24.12 12.35 -9.90
N ARG A 196 -23.99 11.46 -10.90
CA ARG A 196 -24.56 10.12 -10.86
C ARG A 196 -23.54 9.10 -10.41
N LEU A 197 -23.82 8.44 -9.31
CA LEU A 197 -23.01 7.29 -8.87
C LEU A 197 -23.27 6.09 -9.77
N LEU A 198 -22.20 5.46 -10.24
CA LEU A 198 -22.26 4.21 -10.99
C LEU A 198 -22.52 3.02 -10.04
N GLY A 199 -23.07 1.91 -10.56
CA GLY A 199 -23.25 0.69 -9.76
C GLY A 199 -24.55 0.60 -8.96
N GLY A 200 -25.63 1.32 -9.40
CA GLY A 200 -26.97 1.25 -8.78
C GLY A 200 -27.20 2.32 -7.72
N GLY A 201 -26.22 3.15 -7.42
CA GLY A 201 -26.39 4.36 -6.65
C GLY A 201 -27.21 5.39 -7.43
N GLY A 202 -28.05 6.17 -6.77
CA GLY A 202 -28.80 7.26 -7.35
C GLY A 202 -27.92 8.45 -7.72
N LEU A 203 -28.46 9.65 -7.58
CA LEU A 203 -27.66 10.87 -7.61
C LEU A 203 -26.89 10.99 -6.30
N LEU A 204 -25.65 11.49 -6.38
CA LEU A 204 -24.84 11.81 -5.21
C LEU A 204 -25.58 12.87 -4.37
N PRO A 205 -25.97 12.58 -3.13
CA PRO A 205 -26.52 13.60 -2.27
C PRO A 205 -25.44 14.63 -1.94
N TRP A 206 -25.82 15.90 -1.85
CA TRP A 206 -24.93 16.93 -1.35
C TRP A 206 -24.95 16.90 0.17
N GLU A 207 -23.80 16.71 0.77
CA GLU A 207 -23.65 16.49 2.21
C GLU A 207 -23.14 17.77 2.88
N PHE A 208 -23.87 18.23 3.88
CA PHE A 208 -23.61 19.43 4.64
C PHE A 208 -23.58 19.12 6.13
N THR A 209 -22.93 19.97 6.90
CA THR A 209 -22.92 19.89 8.35
C THR A 209 -23.41 21.20 8.95
N ASP A 210 -24.48 21.13 9.76
CA ASP A 210 -24.87 22.21 10.64
C ASP A 210 -23.89 22.20 11.83
N THR A 211 -22.85 23.01 11.75
CA THR A 211 -21.78 23.05 12.76
C THR A 211 -22.29 23.54 14.12
N ASP A 212 -23.31 24.38 14.15
CA ASP A 212 -23.88 24.87 15.39
C ASP A 212 -24.67 23.80 16.15
N LYS A 213 -25.30 22.88 15.41
CA LYS A 213 -26.11 21.78 15.95
C LYS A 213 -25.43 20.43 15.89
N GLY A 214 -24.23 20.32 15.27
CA GLY A 214 -23.52 19.06 15.08
C GLY A 214 -24.30 18.01 14.26
N ARG A 215 -25.12 18.48 13.29
CA ARG A 215 -26.02 17.61 12.52
C ARG A 215 -25.64 17.57 11.04
N GLU A 216 -25.51 16.38 10.50
CA GLU A 216 -25.40 16.15 9.06
C GLU A 216 -26.73 16.40 8.35
N ILE A 217 -26.66 17.03 7.18
CA ILE A 217 -27.81 17.33 6.31
C ILE A 217 -27.46 16.81 4.93
N ARG A 218 -28.34 15.99 4.36
CA ARG A 218 -28.21 15.46 3.00
C ARG A 218 -29.30 16.05 2.11
N VAL A 219 -28.89 16.80 1.10
CA VAL A 219 -29.79 17.41 0.12
C VAL A 219 -29.73 16.62 -1.19
N ARG A 220 -30.89 16.24 -1.70
CA ARG A 220 -31.05 15.69 -3.04
C ARG A 220 -31.22 16.84 -4.03
N ALA A 221 -30.09 17.45 -4.40
CA ALA A 221 -30.10 18.50 -5.40
C ALA A 221 -30.64 17.98 -6.75
N SER A 222 -31.31 18.84 -7.50
CA SER A 222 -31.90 18.53 -8.79
C SER A 222 -31.56 19.57 -9.83
N GLY A 223 -31.57 19.20 -11.10
CA GLY A 223 -31.34 20.13 -12.19
C GLY A 223 -31.30 19.46 -13.55
N GLN A 224 -31.04 20.25 -14.56
CA GLN A 224 -31.12 19.82 -15.97
C GLN A 224 -29.95 18.95 -16.40
N PHE A 225 -28.79 19.02 -15.68
CA PHE A 225 -27.59 18.32 -16.07
C PHE A 225 -27.15 17.32 -15.01
N ILE A 226 -27.13 16.07 -15.42
CA ILE A 226 -26.70 14.94 -14.60
C ILE A 226 -25.51 14.29 -15.30
N VAL A 227 -24.40 14.13 -14.60
CA VAL A 227 -23.14 13.61 -15.17
C VAL A 227 -22.42 12.72 -14.14
N ASN A 228 -21.47 11.92 -14.58
CA ASN A 228 -20.59 11.12 -13.72
C ASN A 228 -19.11 11.41 -13.99
N ASP A 229 -18.82 12.62 -14.44
CA ASP A 229 -17.46 13.09 -14.74
C ASP A 229 -17.27 14.49 -14.13
N GLY A 230 -16.33 14.62 -13.20
CA GLY A 230 -16.07 15.85 -12.46
C GLY A 230 -15.67 17.02 -13.36
N PRO A 231 -14.68 16.85 -14.27
CA PRO A 231 -14.30 17.90 -15.23
C PRO A 231 -15.46 18.41 -16.08
N LEU A 232 -16.33 17.51 -16.54
CA LEU A 232 -17.50 17.92 -17.35
C LEU A 232 -18.56 18.64 -16.50
N ALA A 233 -18.74 18.23 -15.24
CA ALA A 233 -19.57 18.96 -14.28
C ALA A 233 -19.04 20.38 -14.05
N ALA A 234 -17.73 20.51 -13.80
CA ALA A 234 -17.06 21.79 -13.61
C ALA A 234 -17.20 22.71 -14.85
N ALA A 235 -17.05 22.16 -16.05
CA ALA A 235 -17.24 22.90 -17.30
C ALA A 235 -18.68 23.47 -17.41
N ALA A 236 -19.69 22.70 -17.07
CA ALA A 236 -21.09 23.17 -17.08
C ALA A 236 -21.32 24.30 -16.08
N VAL A 237 -20.76 24.17 -14.85
CA VAL A 237 -20.87 25.23 -13.83
C VAL A 237 -20.14 26.50 -14.26
N ARG A 238 -18.94 26.40 -14.84
CA ARG A 238 -18.19 27.54 -15.43
C ARG A 238 -18.96 28.24 -16.55
N ALA A 239 -19.75 27.49 -17.29
CA ALA A 239 -20.63 28.03 -18.33
C ALA A 239 -21.90 28.68 -17.76
N GLY A 240 -22.13 28.65 -16.46
CA GLY A 240 -23.30 29.24 -15.81
C GLY A 240 -24.57 28.38 -15.85
N ALA A 241 -24.44 27.07 -16.10
CA ALA A 241 -25.59 26.17 -16.19
C ALA A 241 -26.31 25.96 -14.84
N GLY A 242 -25.70 26.35 -13.72
CA GLY A 242 -26.28 26.18 -12.38
C GLY A 242 -25.22 26.12 -11.29
N LEU A 243 -25.63 25.63 -10.12
CA LEU A 243 -24.72 25.39 -8.98
C LEU A 243 -24.04 24.03 -9.10
N GLY A 244 -22.80 23.94 -8.66
CA GLY A 244 -22.04 22.69 -8.55
C GLY A 244 -21.59 22.44 -7.10
N TYR A 245 -21.53 21.17 -6.72
CA TYR A 245 -20.95 20.68 -5.47
C TYR A 245 -19.67 19.92 -5.80
N MET A 246 -18.52 20.52 -5.53
CA MET A 246 -17.23 20.13 -6.05
C MET A 246 -16.18 20.11 -4.97
N LEU A 247 -15.07 19.42 -5.21
CA LEU A 247 -13.89 19.56 -4.37
C LEU A 247 -13.27 20.95 -4.58
N GLU A 248 -12.89 21.60 -3.49
CA GLU A 248 -12.37 22.96 -3.49
C GLU A 248 -11.12 23.11 -4.36
N ASP A 249 -10.23 22.14 -4.32
CA ASP A 249 -8.98 22.15 -5.11
C ASP A 249 -9.24 22.05 -6.63
N GLU A 250 -10.31 21.40 -7.07
CA GLU A 250 -10.69 21.32 -8.50
C GLU A 250 -11.15 22.66 -9.06
N VAL A 251 -11.60 23.58 -8.21
CA VAL A 251 -12.12 24.90 -8.58
C VAL A 251 -11.36 26.07 -7.93
N ALA A 252 -10.24 25.79 -7.26
CA ALA A 252 -9.46 26.79 -6.53
C ALA A 252 -9.01 27.96 -7.42
N ALA A 253 -8.60 27.68 -8.66
CA ALA A 253 -8.19 28.70 -9.62
C ALA A 253 -9.36 29.61 -10.02
N ASP A 254 -10.57 29.06 -10.17
CA ASP A 254 -11.78 29.81 -10.51
C ASP A 254 -12.24 30.68 -9.33
N LEU A 255 -12.15 30.15 -8.10
CA LEU A 255 -12.44 30.90 -6.88
C LEU A 255 -11.48 32.09 -6.71
N ALA A 256 -10.18 31.84 -6.90
CA ALA A 256 -9.16 32.88 -6.83
C ALA A 256 -9.31 33.95 -7.91
N ALA A 257 -9.76 33.58 -9.13
CA ALA A 257 -10.02 34.50 -10.23
C ALA A 257 -11.39 35.20 -10.12
N GLY A 258 -12.26 34.76 -9.21
CA GLY A 258 -13.63 35.28 -9.10
C GLY A 258 -14.56 34.88 -10.24
N THR A 259 -14.17 33.92 -11.07
CA THR A 259 -15.01 33.35 -12.15
C THR A 259 -16.09 32.44 -11.59
N LEU A 260 -15.82 31.82 -10.44
CA LEU A 260 -16.82 31.17 -9.59
C LEU A 260 -16.89 31.84 -8.21
N VAL A 261 -18.06 31.80 -7.63
CA VAL A 261 -18.35 32.34 -6.29
C VAL A 261 -18.84 31.19 -5.42
N GLN A 262 -18.23 31.02 -4.26
CA GLN A 262 -18.65 30.05 -3.26
C GLN A 262 -19.85 30.55 -2.47
N VAL A 263 -20.73 29.63 -2.15
CA VAL A 263 -21.89 29.83 -1.23
C VAL A 263 -21.94 28.67 -0.24
N LEU A 264 -22.71 28.80 0.83
CA LEU A 264 -22.88 27.77 1.88
C LEU A 264 -21.55 27.34 2.56
N ASP A 265 -20.58 28.25 2.64
CA ASP A 265 -19.24 27.96 3.17
C ASP A 265 -19.27 27.35 4.59
N ALA A 266 -20.07 27.92 5.49
CA ALA A 266 -20.21 27.46 6.87
C ALA A 266 -20.81 26.04 7.01
N TRP A 267 -21.39 25.51 5.93
CA TRP A 267 -22.02 24.19 5.90
C TRP A 267 -21.12 23.09 5.32
N CYS A 268 -19.95 23.45 4.81
CA CYS A 268 -19.01 22.54 4.14
C CYS A 268 -17.70 22.43 4.92
N PRO A 269 -17.65 21.74 6.06
CA PRO A 269 -16.41 21.55 6.82
C PRO A 269 -15.44 20.63 6.04
N PRO A 270 -14.13 20.70 6.34
CA PRO A 270 -13.18 19.72 5.83
C PRO A 270 -13.51 18.30 6.29
N PHE A 271 -13.14 17.33 5.46
CA PHE A 271 -13.26 15.89 5.74
C PHE A 271 -11.97 15.17 5.44
N SER A 272 -11.83 13.94 5.95
CA SER A 272 -10.65 13.11 5.69
C SER A 272 -10.52 12.82 4.20
N GLY A 273 -9.36 13.15 3.63
CA GLY A 273 -9.11 13.00 2.20
C GLY A 273 -8.95 11.55 1.75
N CYS A 274 -8.07 11.34 0.76
CA CYS A 274 -7.89 10.02 0.18
C CYS A 274 -7.11 9.08 1.10
N HIS A 275 -7.58 7.84 1.18
CA HIS A 275 -6.95 6.72 1.87
C HIS A 275 -6.75 5.55 0.92
N LEU A 276 -5.58 4.95 0.97
CA LEU A 276 -5.34 3.63 0.39
C LEU A 276 -5.81 2.59 1.41
N TYR A 277 -6.62 1.64 0.97
CA TYR A 277 -7.12 0.56 1.82
C TYR A 277 -6.85 -0.81 1.17
N TYR A 278 -6.60 -1.80 2.02
CA TYR A 278 -6.30 -3.16 1.59
C TYR A 278 -6.70 -4.16 2.68
N PRO A 279 -6.98 -5.43 2.32
CA PRO A 279 -7.34 -6.45 3.31
C PRO A 279 -6.19 -6.73 4.27
N ASN A 280 -6.52 -6.96 5.55
CA ASN A 280 -5.54 -7.31 6.59
C ASN A 280 -4.97 -8.72 6.34
N ARG A 281 -4.11 -8.84 5.32
CA ARG A 281 -3.38 -10.06 4.92
C ARG A 281 -1.89 -9.74 4.83
N GLN A 282 -1.09 -10.76 4.52
CA GLN A 282 0.34 -10.53 4.29
C GLN A 282 0.53 -9.55 3.11
N VAL A 283 1.06 -8.36 3.43
CA VAL A 283 1.37 -7.32 2.45
C VAL A 283 2.60 -7.76 1.66
N THR A 284 2.46 -7.84 0.33
CA THR A 284 3.59 -8.14 -0.55
C THR A 284 4.64 -7.03 -0.52
N PRO A 285 5.92 -7.32 -0.81
CA PRO A 285 6.96 -6.28 -0.89
C PRO A 285 6.61 -5.16 -1.88
N ALA A 286 6.00 -5.49 -3.02
CA ALA A 286 5.54 -4.51 -4.00
C ALA A 286 4.44 -3.58 -3.44
N LEU A 287 3.44 -4.15 -2.75
CA LEU A 287 2.38 -3.34 -2.14
C LEU A 287 2.92 -2.47 -0.99
N ARG A 288 3.86 -2.98 -0.20
CA ARG A 288 4.52 -2.21 0.86
C ARG A 288 5.27 -1.01 0.29
N ALA A 289 6.08 -1.23 -0.75
CA ALA A 289 6.81 -0.15 -1.41
C ALA A 289 5.85 0.90 -1.99
N LEU A 290 4.72 0.50 -2.59
CA LEU A 290 3.71 1.42 -3.08
C LEU A 290 3.04 2.22 -1.95
N ILE A 291 2.69 1.57 -0.83
CA ILE A 291 2.13 2.23 0.36
C ILE A 291 3.10 3.30 0.87
N ASP A 292 4.39 2.97 0.96
CA ASP A 292 5.42 3.91 1.44
C ASP A 292 5.61 5.09 0.47
N ALA A 293 5.53 4.86 -0.84
CA ALA A 293 5.60 5.90 -1.87
C ALA A 293 4.37 6.83 -1.86
N LEU A 294 3.19 6.32 -1.50
CA LEU A 294 1.93 7.08 -1.48
C LEU A 294 1.61 7.70 -0.12
N ARG A 295 2.29 7.31 0.93
CA ARG A 295 1.99 7.74 2.31
C ARG A 295 2.01 9.27 2.42
N TRP A 296 0.88 9.84 2.84
CA TRP A 296 0.81 11.26 3.14
C TRP A 296 1.58 11.58 4.43
N VAL A 297 2.49 12.55 4.33
CA VAL A 297 3.16 13.16 5.48
C VAL A 297 2.68 14.60 5.53
N SER A 298 2.09 15.00 6.66
CA SER A 298 1.67 16.40 6.84
C SER A 298 2.88 17.33 6.71
N PRO A 299 2.77 18.40 5.92
CA PRO A 299 3.84 19.38 5.75
C PRO A 299 4.18 20.11 7.06
#